data_4e46afa4c52be400b331a22a5b25ba66
#
_entry.id   4e46afa4c52be400b331a22a5b25ba66
#
_cell.length_a   1.000
_cell.length_b   1.000
_cell.length_c   1.000
_cell.angle_alpha   90.00
_cell.angle_beta   90.00
_cell.angle_gamma   90.00
#
_symmetry.space_group_name_H-M   'P 1'
#
loop_
_entity.id
_entity.type
_entity.pdbx_description
1 polymer ?
#
loop_
_entity_poly.entity_id
_entity_poly.type
_entity_poly.pdbx_seq_one_letter_code
_entity_poly.pdbx_strand_id
1 'polypeptide(L)'
;DRIIEENKKLQQELVRQHDAQKKVNGIMNLADGKGNATAACPCCPTTKDKELNRFQIDWNDTPLPHPTYIGYRTLQHIDIQEVRKFINWTYFYNLWKVRKGQAEADDIKEEAELLLDEIEKKHYMQAQVGFYPAYATDHSIVLPGAVKGKDLELPTPRQKHPNRMGEARLSLCDFVAPRGHNDFIGVFAITVSPSYAEELETLKSGT
;
A
#
# COMPACT_ATOMS: atom_id res chain seq x y z
N ASP A 1 6.11 11.29 26.97
CA ASP A 1 7.42 10.57 26.95
C ASP A 1 7.30 9.07 26.73
N ARG A 2 6.38 8.36 27.42
CA ARG A 2 6.21 6.91 27.31
C ARG A 2 5.75 6.46 25.93
N ILE A 3 4.79 7.16 25.33
CA ILE A 3 4.22 6.85 24.00
C ILE A 3 5.24 7.09 22.89
N ILE A 4 6.05 8.14 23.02
CA ILE A 4 7.15 8.45 22.08
C ILE A 4 8.21 7.35 22.13
N GLU A 5 8.50 6.83 23.31
CA GLU A 5 9.49 5.76 23.50
C GLU A 5 9.00 4.41 22.94
N GLU A 6 7.73 4.08 23.12
CA GLU A 6 7.12 2.89 22.54
C GLU A 6 7.05 2.96 21.00
N ASN A 7 6.73 4.13 20.44
CA ASN A 7 6.74 4.33 18.98
C ASN A 7 8.16 4.24 18.41
N LYS A 8 9.18 4.77 19.09
CA LYS A 8 10.58 4.57 18.68
C LYS A 8 10.97 3.10 18.67
N LYS A 9 10.56 2.34 19.68
CA LYS A 9 10.83 0.89 19.74
C LYS A 9 10.12 0.14 18.61
N LEU A 10 8.88 0.49 18.33
CA LEU A 10 8.11 -0.12 17.22
C LEU A 10 8.74 0.18 15.86
N GLN A 11 9.17 1.43 15.63
CA GLN A 11 9.88 1.79 14.40
C GLN A 11 11.22 1.07 14.26
N GLN A 12 11.97 0.93 15.33
CA GLN A 12 13.24 0.18 15.33
C GLN A 12 13.02 -1.30 15.01
N GLU A 13 11.93 -1.88 15.52
CA GLU A 13 11.57 -3.27 15.22
C GLU A 13 11.15 -3.45 13.75
N LEU A 14 10.38 -2.52 13.19
CA LEU A 14 10.01 -2.52 11.77
C LEU A 14 11.25 -2.39 10.86
N VAL A 15 12.20 -1.55 11.22
CA VAL A 15 13.48 -1.42 10.48
C VAL A 15 14.28 -2.71 10.57
N ARG A 16 14.37 -3.35 11.74
CA ARG A 16 15.02 -4.66 11.90
C ARG A 16 14.38 -5.75 11.07
N GLN A 17 13.04 -5.80 11.03
CA GLN A 17 12.31 -6.78 10.21
C GLN A 17 12.55 -6.53 8.72
N HIS A 18 12.56 -5.27 8.29
CA HIS A 18 12.87 -4.90 6.90
C HIS A 18 14.32 -5.25 6.51
N ASP A 19 15.29 -5.02 7.39
CA ASP A 19 16.69 -5.38 7.14
C ASP A 19 16.92 -6.89 7.16
N ALA A 20 16.22 -7.61 8.02
CA ALA A 20 16.20 -9.07 8.00
C ALA A 20 15.61 -9.60 6.68
N GLN A 21 14.52 -9.01 6.18
CA GLN A 21 13.91 -9.35 4.89
C GLN A 21 14.86 -9.04 3.72
N LYS A 22 15.58 -7.91 3.77
CA LYS A 22 16.63 -7.59 2.77
C LYS A 22 17.77 -8.60 2.76
N LYS A 23 18.21 -9.07 3.94
CA LYS A 23 19.23 -10.12 4.03
C LYS A 23 18.75 -11.45 3.42
N VAL A 24 17.50 -11.85 3.69
CA VAL A 24 16.90 -13.05 3.10
C VAL A 24 16.80 -12.91 1.58
N ASN A 25 16.36 -11.78 1.07
CA ASN A 25 16.29 -11.50 -0.36
C ASN A 25 17.69 -11.40 -1.00
N GLY A 26 18.69 -10.88 -0.30
CA GLY A 26 20.09 -10.84 -0.74
C GLY A 26 20.71 -12.23 -0.84
N ILE A 27 20.37 -13.15 0.04
CA ILE A 27 20.83 -14.55 0.00
C ILE A 27 20.17 -15.30 -1.17
N MET A 28 18.91 -15.01 -1.50
CA MET A 28 18.25 -15.57 -2.68
C MET A 28 18.89 -15.11 -4.01
N ASN A 29 19.39 -13.88 -4.08
CA ASN A 29 20.04 -13.35 -5.28
C ASN A 29 21.48 -13.88 -5.49
N LEU A 30 22.10 -14.49 -4.49
CA LEU A 30 23.43 -15.11 -4.59
C LEU A 30 23.41 -16.56 -5.07
N ALA A 31 22.22 -17.17 -5.24
CA ALA A 31 22.05 -18.54 -5.71
C ALA A 31 21.96 -18.68 -7.24
N ASP A 32 22.02 -17.60 -8.02
CA ASP A 32 21.88 -17.60 -9.50
C ASP A 32 23.20 -17.77 -10.26
N GLY A 33 24.14 -18.47 -9.66
CA GLY A 33 25.37 -18.91 -10.30
C GLY A 33 25.30 -20.38 -10.76
N LYS A 34 24.76 -20.66 -11.94
CA LYS A 34 24.91 -21.92 -12.67
C LYS A 34 24.56 -23.22 -11.89
N GLY A 35 23.35 -23.62 -11.95
CA GLY A 35 22.90 -24.94 -11.50
C GLY A 35 21.54 -25.29 -12.10
N ASN A 36 21.46 -26.42 -12.78
CA ASN A 36 20.29 -27.01 -13.43
C ASN A 36 18.98 -26.73 -12.72
N ALA A 37 18.06 -26.08 -13.43
CA ALA A 37 16.68 -25.85 -13.05
C ALA A 37 15.89 -27.16 -13.04
N THR A 38 15.86 -27.90 -11.92
CA THR A 38 14.95 -29.03 -11.73
C THR A 38 14.49 -29.26 -10.30
N ALA A 39 14.66 -28.31 -9.42
CA ALA A 39 13.96 -28.37 -8.12
C ALA A 39 12.93 -27.23 -8.06
N ALA A 40 11.67 -27.53 -8.38
CA ALA A 40 10.57 -26.62 -8.14
C ALA A 40 10.59 -26.21 -6.66
N CYS A 41 10.73 -24.91 -6.39
CA CYS A 41 10.60 -24.38 -5.04
C CYS A 41 9.27 -24.88 -4.45
N PRO A 42 9.24 -25.52 -3.25
CA PRO A 42 7.99 -25.97 -2.64
C PRO A 42 6.98 -24.85 -2.40
N CYS A 43 7.43 -23.59 -2.48
CA CYS A 43 6.58 -22.41 -2.32
C CYS A 43 6.07 -21.82 -3.65
N CYS A 44 6.56 -22.33 -4.81
CA CYS A 44 6.05 -21.91 -6.11
C CYS A 44 4.90 -22.81 -6.54
N PRO A 45 3.70 -22.28 -6.81
CA PRO A 45 2.58 -23.08 -7.27
C PRO A 45 2.93 -23.76 -8.61
N THR A 46 2.71 -25.06 -8.69
CA THR A 46 2.84 -25.81 -9.94
C THR A 46 1.78 -25.36 -10.94
N THR A 47 1.99 -25.67 -12.23
CA THR A 47 1.02 -25.33 -13.29
C THR A 47 -0.39 -25.83 -13.01
N LYS A 48 -0.56 -26.92 -12.28
CA LYS A 48 -1.86 -27.45 -11.81
C LYS A 48 -2.51 -26.61 -10.72
N ASP A 49 -1.73 -25.92 -9.88
CA ASP A 49 -2.25 -24.99 -8.87
C ASP A 49 -2.78 -23.69 -9.49
N LYS A 50 -2.37 -23.37 -10.72
CA LYS A 50 -2.79 -22.16 -11.43
C LYS A 50 -4.28 -22.21 -11.85
N GLU A 51 -4.80 -23.38 -12.16
CA GLU A 51 -6.17 -23.52 -12.64
C GLU A 51 -7.21 -23.67 -11.55
N LEU A 52 -6.83 -24.13 -10.37
CA LEU A 52 -7.77 -24.65 -9.37
C LEU A 52 -8.27 -23.67 -8.33
N ASN A 53 -7.73 -22.46 -8.20
CA ASN A 53 -8.20 -21.56 -7.13
C ASN A 53 -7.95 -20.07 -7.36
N ARG A 54 -8.01 -19.61 -8.61
CA ARG A 54 -7.93 -18.19 -8.96
C ARG A 54 -9.32 -17.58 -8.86
N PHE A 55 -9.41 -16.39 -8.29
CA PHE A 55 -10.63 -15.59 -8.36
C PHE A 55 -10.86 -15.14 -9.81
N GLN A 56 -12.06 -15.37 -10.32
CA GLN A 56 -12.42 -15.03 -11.69
C GLN A 56 -13.55 -14.02 -11.71
N ILE A 57 -13.39 -13.01 -12.57
CA ILE A 57 -14.40 -11.99 -12.87
C ILE A 57 -14.76 -12.13 -14.34
N ASP A 58 -16.03 -12.10 -14.66
CA ASP A 58 -16.48 -11.97 -16.04
C ASP A 58 -16.34 -10.51 -16.51
N TRP A 59 -15.25 -10.25 -17.20
CA TRP A 59 -14.92 -8.91 -17.66
C TRP A 59 -15.79 -8.44 -18.84
N ASN A 60 -16.56 -9.34 -19.49
CA ASN A 60 -17.48 -8.94 -20.54
C ASN A 60 -18.75 -8.33 -19.97
N ASP A 61 -19.19 -8.81 -18.80
CA ASP A 61 -20.38 -8.31 -18.11
C ASP A 61 -20.07 -7.29 -17.00
N THR A 62 -18.79 -7.10 -16.68
CA THR A 62 -18.37 -6.18 -15.61
C THR A 62 -18.14 -4.79 -16.18
N PRO A 63 -18.90 -3.77 -15.76
CA PRO A 63 -18.66 -2.40 -16.19
C PRO A 63 -17.34 -1.88 -15.65
N LEU A 64 -16.47 -1.40 -16.53
CA LEU A 64 -15.21 -0.78 -16.17
C LEU A 64 -15.37 0.73 -16.01
N PRO A 65 -15.06 1.30 -14.85
CA PRO A 65 -15.17 2.73 -14.63
C PRO A 65 -14.08 3.47 -15.41
N HIS A 66 -14.46 4.56 -16.08
CA HIS A 66 -13.52 5.45 -16.72
C HIS A 66 -13.14 6.61 -15.79
N PRO A 67 -11.86 6.88 -15.56
CA PRO A 67 -11.42 8.01 -14.76
C PRO A 67 -11.71 9.32 -15.51
N THR A 68 -11.95 10.40 -14.79
CA THR A 68 -12.20 11.74 -15.35
C THR A 68 -10.97 12.37 -15.99
N TYR A 69 -9.79 11.85 -15.71
CA TYR A 69 -8.53 12.26 -16.33
C TYR A 69 -7.51 11.10 -16.32
N ILE A 70 -6.55 11.16 -17.22
CA ILE A 70 -5.41 10.23 -17.29
C ILE A 70 -4.13 11.00 -16.97
N GLY A 71 -3.17 10.33 -16.36
CA GLY A 71 -1.96 10.94 -15.81
C GLY A 71 -2.13 11.33 -14.35
N TYR A 72 -1.27 12.19 -13.83
CA TYR A 72 -1.29 12.56 -12.40
C TYR A 72 -1.66 14.03 -12.21
N ARG A 73 -2.19 14.32 -11.02
CA ARG A 73 -2.41 15.68 -10.51
C ARG A 73 -1.76 15.81 -9.14
N THR A 74 -1.15 16.95 -8.90
CA THR A 74 -0.59 17.30 -7.60
C THR A 74 -1.61 18.11 -6.81
N LEU A 75 -1.94 17.64 -5.62
CA LEU A 75 -2.75 18.34 -4.63
C LEU A 75 -1.78 19.00 -3.65
N GLN A 76 -1.57 20.30 -3.78
CA GLN A 76 -0.69 21.06 -2.89
C GLN A 76 -1.38 21.42 -1.57
N HIS A 77 -2.70 21.54 -1.61
CA HIS A 77 -3.54 21.77 -0.44
C HIS A 77 -4.56 20.65 -0.35
N ILE A 78 -4.52 19.91 0.75
CA ILE A 78 -5.48 18.87 1.05
C ILE A 78 -6.46 19.47 2.06
N ASP A 79 -7.72 19.52 1.71
CA ASP A 79 -8.80 19.92 2.61
C ASP A 79 -8.97 18.83 3.69
N ILE A 80 -8.40 19.09 4.85
CA ILE A 80 -8.45 18.15 5.97
C ILE A 80 -9.87 17.98 6.49
N GLN A 81 -10.74 19.00 6.39
CA GLN A 81 -12.12 18.90 6.82
C GLN A 81 -12.91 17.89 5.96
N GLU A 82 -12.60 17.84 4.66
CA GLU A 82 -13.18 16.81 3.79
C GLU A 82 -12.58 15.43 4.05
N VAL A 83 -11.26 15.31 4.20
CA VAL A 83 -10.57 14.03 4.43
C VAL A 83 -10.95 13.43 5.80
N ARG A 84 -11.13 14.25 6.82
CA ARG A 84 -11.50 13.86 8.19
C ARG A 84 -12.73 12.95 8.24
N LYS A 85 -13.70 13.16 7.35
CA LYS A 85 -14.94 12.37 7.25
C LYS A 85 -14.69 10.92 6.87
N PHE A 86 -13.53 10.63 6.22
CA PHE A 86 -13.15 9.30 5.73
C PHE A 86 -12.17 8.58 6.63
N ILE A 87 -11.77 9.16 7.77
CA ILE A 87 -10.84 8.51 8.70
C ILE A 87 -11.48 7.25 9.29
N ASN A 88 -10.79 6.12 9.12
CA ASN A 88 -11.19 4.87 9.76
C ASN A 88 -10.71 4.85 11.22
N TRP A 89 -11.51 5.41 12.10
CA TRP A 89 -11.22 5.48 13.54
C TRP A 89 -11.05 4.09 14.18
N THR A 90 -11.74 3.06 13.69
CA THR A 90 -11.55 1.70 14.19
C THR A 90 -10.12 1.20 13.92
N TYR A 91 -9.60 1.46 12.70
CA TYR A 91 -8.23 1.14 12.38
C TYR A 91 -7.24 1.95 13.22
N PHE A 92 -7.51 3.24 13.42
CA PHE A 92 -6.71 4.13 14.26
C PHE A 92 -6.61 3.60 15.70
N TYR A 93 -7.73 3.25 16.34
CA TYR A 93 -7.74 2.68 17.68
C TYR A 93 -6.97 1.36 17.76
N ASN A 94 -7.10 0.48 16.76
CA ASN A 94 -6.35 -0.77 16.70
C ASN A 94 -4.84 -0.53 16.62
N LEU A 95 -4.41 0.50 15.87
CA LEU A 95 -3.00 0.88 15.75
C LEU A 95 -2.43 1.34 17.10
N TRP A 96 -3.20 2.12 17.84
CA TRP A 96 -2.85 2.61 19.18
C TRP A 96 -3.12 1.60 20.30
N LYS A 97 -3.65 0.40 19.96
CA LYS A 97 -3.97 -0.69 20.89
C LYS A 97 -4.95 -0.29 21.99
N VAL A 98 -5.83 0.66 21.69
CA VAL A 98 -6.92 1.07 22.57
C VAL A 98 -8.25 0.50 22.08
N ARG A 99 -9.19 0.29 22.99
CA ARG A 99 -10.52 -0.21 22.63
C ARG A 99 -11.51 0.95 22.57
N LYS A 100 -12.31 1.01 21.51
CA LYS A 100 -13.40 1.98 21.38
C LYS A 100 -14.32 1.93 22.61
N GLY A 101 -14.60 3.09 23.19
CA GLY A 101 -15.44 3.22 24.40
C GLY A 101 -14.68 3.17 25.72
N GLN A 102 -13.36 3.17 25.71
CA GLN A 102 -12.52 3.42 26.88
C GLN A 102 -12.14 4.92 26.91
N ALA A 103 -11.97 5.48 28.08
CA ALA A 103 -11.59 6.89 28.24
C ALA A 103 -10.31 7.24 27.45
N GLU A 104 -9.31 6.36 27.50
CA GLU A 104 -8.06 6.50 26.74
C GLU A 104 -8.29 6.61 25.21
N ALA A 105 -9.34 5.98 24.68
CA ALA A 105 -9.65 6.09 23.25
C ALA A 105 -10.24 7.45 22.89
N ASP A 106 -11.01 8.04 23.79
CA ASP A 106 -11.59 9.37 23.62
C ASP A 106 -10.49 10.44 23.73
N ASP A 107 -9.57 10.33 24.69
CA ASP A 107 -8.42 11.22 24.85
C ASP A 107 -7.51 11.21 23.60
N ILE A 108 -7.14 10.02 23.11
CA ILE A 108 -6.29 9.89 21.92
C ILE A 108 -7.01 10.43 20.66
N LYS A 109 -8.33 10.26 20.58
CA LYS A 109 -9.09 10.82 19.48
C LYS A 109 -9.12 12.35 19.53
N GLU A 110 -9.30 12.94 20.71
CA GLU A 110 -9.27 14.38 20.88
C GLU A 110 -7.92 14.96 20.49
N GLU A 111 -6.82 14.35 20.94
CA GLU A 111 -5.47 14.74 20.51
C GLU A 111 -5.28 14.64 18.98
N ALA A 112 -5.79 13.58 18.35
CA ALA A 112 -5.72 13.41 16.90
C ALA A 112 -6.53 14.48 16.17
N GLU A 113 -7.71 14.86 16.67
CA GLU A 113 -8.53 15.92 16.08
C GLU A 113 -7.83 17.29 16.18
N LEU A 114 -7.20 17.60 17.31
CA LEU A 114 -6.41 18.83 17.48
C LEU A 114 -5.21 18.85 16.52
N LEU A 115 -4.52 17.72 16.35
CA LEU A 115 -3.42 17.61 15.40
C LEU A 115 -3.88 17.81 13.96
N LEU A 116 -5.06 17.28 13.59
CA LEU A 116 -5.62 17.50 12.25
C LEU A 116 -5.91 18.99 11.99
N ASP A 117 -6.41 19.72 12.99
CA ASP A 117 -6.61 21.17 12.89
C ASP A 117 -5.31 21.94 12.70
N GLU A 118 -4.25 21.48 13.31
CA GLU A 118 -2.91 22.06 13.15
C GLU A 118 -2.32 21.76 11.75
N ILE A 119 -2.44 20.54 11.29
CA ILE A 119 -2.02 20.11 9.95
C ILE A 119 -2.73 20.94 8.87
N GLU A 120 -4.03 21.19 9.03
CA GLU A 120 -4.80 22.01 8.11
C GLU A 120 -4.29 23.45 8.05
N LYS A 121 -4.06 24.09 9.19
CA LYS A 121 -3.56 25.47 9.27
C LYS A 121 -2.17 25.64 8.64
N LYS A 122 -1.31 24.64 8.75
CA LYS A 122 0.08 24.68 8.31
C LYS A 122 0.31 24.06 6.94
N HIS A 123 -0.71 23.45 6.34
CA HIS A 123 -0.66 22.81 5.01
C HIS A 123 0.51 21.81 4.84
N TYR A 124 0.73 20.97 5.85
CA TYR A 124 1.87 20.05 5.87
C TYR A 124 1.75 18.89 4.90
N MET A 125 0.57 18.61 4.36
CA MET A 125 0.34 17.44 3.52
C MET A 125 0.22 17.81 2.05
N GLN A 126 0.89 17.04 1.22
CA GLN A 126 0.78 17.10 -0.23
C GLN A 126 0.50 15.70 -0.76
N ALA A 127 -0.26 15.62 -1.84
CA ALA A 127 -0.54 14.35 -2.49
C ALA A 127 -0.39 14.46 -4.01
N GLN A 128 0.01 13.36 -4.61
CA GLN A 128 -0.13 13.14 -6.04
C GLN A 128 -1.11 11.98 -6.26
N VAL A 129 -2.08 12.20 -7.12
CA VAL A 129 -3.07 11.18 -7.49
C VAL A 129 -3.04 11.03 -9.00
N GLY A 130 -2.97 9.81 -9.48
CA GLY A 130 -2.91 9.54 -10.91
C GLY A 130 -3.74 8.33 -11.30
N PHE A 131 -4.25 8.36 -12.54
CA PHE A 131 -4.94 7.25 -13.16
C PHE A 131 -4.23 6.88 -14.45
N TYR A 132 -3.96 5.61 -14.63
CA TYR A 132 -3.21 5.10 -15.76
C TYR A 132 -3.91 3.89 -16.37
N PRO A 133 -3.93 3.75 -17.72
CA PRO A 133 -4.36 2.52 -18.35
C PRO A 133 -3.56 1.34 -17.79
N ALA A 134 -4.25 0.23 -17.55
CA ALA A 134 -3.61 -0.95 -17.01
C ALA A 134 -4.31 -2.22 -17.54
N TYR A 135 -3.58 -3.32 -17.52
CA TYR A 135 -4.13 -4.65 -17.74
C TYR A 135 -3.43 -5.67 -16.84
N ALA A 136 -4.15 -6.73 -16.51
CA ALA A 136 -3.61 -7.82 -15.72
C ALA A 136 -2.94 -8.89 -16.59
N THR A 137 -1.87 -9.47 -16.03
CA THR A 137 -1.32 -10.77 -16.42
C THR A 137 -1.61 -11.79 -15.31
N ASP A 138 -1.07 -12.99 -15.40
CA ASP A 138 -1.27 -14.02 -14.37
C ASP A 138 -0.69 -13.64 -12.99
N HIS A 139 0.32 -12.76 -12.96
CA HIS A 139 1.10 -12.46 -11.76
C HIS A 139 1.40 -10.98 -11.56
N SER A 140 0.98 -10.12 -12.48
CA SER A 140 1.35 -8.72 -12.49
C SER A 140 0.23 -7.84 -13.02
N ILE A 141 0.29 -6.56 -12.67
CA ILE A 141 -0.46 -5.50 -13.32
C ILE A 141 0.53 -4.72 -14.18
N VAL A 142 0.19 -4.52 -15.45
CA VAL A 142 1.03 -3.82 -16.42
C VAL A 142 0.43 -2.47 -16.76
N LEU A 143 1.25 -1.42 -16.67
CA LEU A 143 0.93 -0.06 -17.08
C LEU A 143 1.65 0.24 -18.41
N PRO A 144 0.97 0.26 -19.54
CA PRO A 144 1.59 0.44 -20.84
C PRO A 144 2.23 1.83 -20.99
N GLY A 145 3.49 1.86 -21.44
CA GLY A 145 4.20 3.11 -21.72
C GLY A 145 4.45 4.03 -20.54
N ALA A 146 4.24 3.58 -19.30
CA ALA A 146 4.25 4.41 -18.09
C ALA A 146 5.63 5.00 -17.76
N VAL A 147 6.71 4.33 -18.11
CA VAL A 147 8.07 4.79 -17.82
C VAL A 147 8.85 5.05 -19.11
N LYS A 148 8.91 6.30 -19.54
CA LYS A 148 9.63 6.73 -20.76
C LYS A 148 9.25 5.91 -22.00
N GLY A 149 7.95 5.63 -22.17
CA GLY A 149 7.42 4.84 -23.27
C GLY A 149 7.59 3.32 -23.14
N LYS A 150 8.14 2.84 -22.02
CA LYS A 150 8.23 1.40 -21.70
C LYS A 150 7.11 1.01 -20.74
N ASP A 151 6.67 -0.22 -20.84
CA ASP A 151 5.70 -0.78 -19.92
C ASP A 151 6.31 -0.91 -18.51
N LEU A 152 5.52 -0.55 -17.51
CA LEU A 152 5.85 -0.79 -16.10
C LEU A 152 5.07 -2.01 -15.62
N GLU A 153 5.76 -3.03 -15.22
CA GLU A 153 5.18 -4.23 -14.65
C GLU A 153 5.25 -4.20 -13.12
N LEU A 154 4.09 -4.31 -12.48
CA LEU A 154 3.95 -4.35 -11.03
C LEU A 154 3.63 -5.79 -10.61
N PRO A 155 4.58 -6.55 -10.06
CA PRO A 155 4.34 -7.90 -9.58
C PRO A 155 3.31 -7.91 -8.45
N THR A 156 2.33 -8.80 -8.56
CA THR A 156 1.25 -8.97 -7.58
C THR A 156 1.25 -10.40 -7.06
N PRO A 157 1.96 -10.66 -5.95
CA PRO A 157 2.03 -12.01 -5.40
C PRO A 157 0.65 -12.49 -4.96
N ARG A 158 0.36 -13.76 -5.25
CA ARG A 158 -0.88 -14.42 -4.86
C ARG A 158 -0.79 -14.91 -3.42
N GLN A 159 -1.90 -14.88 -2.70
CA GLN A 159 -2.01 -15.44 -1.35
C GLN A 159 -1.55 -16.90 -1.33
N LYS A 160 -0.74 -17.28 -0.34
CA LYS A 160 -0.29 -18.68 -0.15
C LYS A 160 -1.46 -19.57 0.26
N HIS A 161 -2.35 -19.05 1.10
CA HIS A 161 -3.51 -19.75 1.62
C HIS A 161 -4.76 -18.88 1.39
N PRO A 162 -5.91 -19.49 1.04
CA PRO A 162 -7.17 -18.78 0.97
C PRO A 162 -7.59 -18.33 2.39
N ASN A 163 -8.43 -17.29 2.48
CA ASN A 163 -8.95 -16.81 3.75
C ASN A 163 -9.82 -17.86 4.44
N ARG A 164 -10.56 -18.66 3.64
CA ARG A 164 -11.33 -19.80 4.10
C ARG A 164 -11.08 -21.01 3.20
N MET A 165 -11.24 -22.21 3.75
CA MET A 165 -11.08 -23.43 2.98
C MET A 165 -12.07 -23.45 1.81
N GLY A 166 -11.57 -23.73 0.60
CA GLY A 166 -12.37 -23.77 -0.64
C GLY A 166 -12.53 -22.42 -1.36
N GLU A 167 -12.11 -21.32 -0.75
CA GLU A 167 -12.11 -20.02 -1.44
C GLU A 167 -10.91 -19.87 -2.38
N ALA A 168 -11.02 -18.91 -3.31
CA ALA A 168 -9.93 -18.55 -4.20
C ALA A 168 -8.77 -17.91 -3.42
N ARG A 169 -7.55 -18.18 -3.87
CA ARG A 169 -6.35 -17.45 -3.42
C ARG A 169 -6.23 -16.16 -4.20
N LEU A 170 -6.41 -15.04 -3.52
CA LEU A 170 -6.49 -13.73 -4.15
C LEU A 170 -5.12 -13.16 -4.51
N SER A 171 -5.09 -12.41 -5.61
CA SER A 171 -4.02 -11.52 -6.01
C SER A 171 -4.62 -10.20 -6.50
N LEU A 172 -3.89 -9.10 -6.40
CA LEU A 172 -4.37 -7.81 -6.91
C LEU A 172 -4.64 -7.82 -8.42
N CYS A 173 -3.88 -8.60 -9.20
CA CYS A 173 -4.13 -8.73 -10.63
C CYS A 173 -5.47 -9.41 -10.97
N ASP A 174 -6.11 -10.10 -10.04
CA ASP A 174 -7.43 -10.69 -10.28
C ASP A 174 -8.53 -9.63 -10.40
N PHE A 175 -8.28 -8.41 -9.92
CA PHE A 175 -9.23 -7.29 -9.87
C PHE A 175 -8.95 -6.23 -10.94
N VAL A 176 -8.05 -6.50 -11.88
CA VAL A 176 -7.77 -5.67 -13.04
C VAL A 176 -8.05 -6.51 -14.28
N ALA A 177 -8.71 -5.91 -15.27
CA ALA A 177 -9.10 -6.62 -16.50
C ALA A 177 -7.87 -7.06 -17.32
N PRO A 178 -7.95 -8.21 -18.03
CA PRO A 178 -6.87 -8.66 -18.89
C PRO A 178 -6.69 -7.74 -20.12
N ARG A 179 -5.60 -7.93 -20.83
CA ARG A 179 -5.31 -7.18 -22.06
C ARG A 179 -6.48 -7.29 -23.06
N GLY A 180 -6.88 -6.17 -23.65
CA GLY A 180 -8.01 -6.08 -24.57
C GLY A 180 -9.23 -5.39 -23.98
N HIS A 181 -9.27 -5.18 -22.68
CA HIS A 181 -10.23 -4.33 -22.00
C HIS A 181 -9.61 -2.97 -21.69
N ASN A 182 -10.43 -1.93 -21.57
CA ASN A 182 -9.98 -0.57 -21.24
C ASN A 182 -10.13 -0.34 -19.74
N ASP A 183 -9.23 -0.95 -18.97
CA ASP A 183 -9.21 -0.79 -17.52
C ASP A 183 -8.12 0.17 -17.07
N PHE A 184 -8.23 0.65 -15.85
CA PHE A 184 -7.35 1.68 -15.26
C PHE A 184 -6.97 1.32 -13.83
N ILE A 185 -5.77 1.76 -13.43
CA ILE A 185 -5.35 1.72 -12.04
C ILE A 185 -5.23 3.14 -11.50
N GLY A 186 -5.74 3.35 -10.29
CA GLY A 186 -5.51 4.55 -9.51
C GLY A 186 -4.27 4.38 -8.63
N VAL A 187 -3.38 5.34 -8.67
CA VAL A 187 -2.19 5.39 -7.82
C VAL A 187 -2.13 6.71 -7.09
N PHE A 188 -1.60 6.69 -5.88
CA PHE A 188 -1.40 7.92 -5.12
C PHE A 188 -0.10 7.87 -4.32
N ALA A 189 0.46 9.04 -4.08
CA ALA A 189 1.56 9.24 -3.14
C ALA A 189 1.23 10.42 -2.24
N ILE A 190 1.43 10.27 -0.95
CA ILE A 190 1.22 11.33 0.04
C ILE A 190 2.56 11.58 0.72
N THR A 191 2.90 12.84 0.89
CA THR A 191 4.11 13.29 1.59
C THR A 191 3.77 14.39 2.57
N VAL A 192 4.53 14.45 3.65
CA VAL A 192 4.52 15.55 4.59
C VAL A 192 5.53 16.59 4.13
N SER A 193 5.16 17.86 4.22
CA SER A 193 6.01 18.98 3.81
C SER A 193 7.36 18.98 4.56
N PRO A 194 8.47 19.38 3.91
CA PRO A 194 9.75 19.59 4.58
C PRO A 194 9.68 20.53 5.79
N SER A 195 8.80 21.53 5.76
CA SER A 195 8.59 22.46 6.88
C SER A 195 8.18 21.76 8.18
N TYR A 196 7.43 20.65 8.08
CA TYR A 196 7.11 19.84 9.25
C TYR A 196 8.35 19.13 9.83
N ALA A 197 9.23 18.65 8.97
CA ALA A 197 10.47 18.02 9.41
C ALA A 197 11.39 19.02 10.12
N GLU A 198 11.48 20.25 9.62
CA GLU A 198 12.25 21.34 10.23
C GLU A 198 11.70 21.73 11.62
N GLU A 199 10.37 21.83 11.72
CA GLU A 199 9.71 22.13 12.99
C GLU A 199 9.92 21.00 14.01
N LEU A 200 9.84 19.75 13.58
CA LEU A 200 10.10 18.58 14.44
C LEU A 200 11.54 18.57 14.95
N GLU A 201 12.52 18.92 14.13
CA GLU A 201 13.92 19.03 14.54
C GLU A 201 14.13 20.20 15.52
N THR A 202 13.43 21.31 15.31
CA THR A 202 13.46 22.45 16.23
C THR A 202 12.91 22.08 17.63
N LEU A 203 11.80 21.33 17.65
CA LEU A 203 11.20 20.83 18.89
C LEU A 203 12.12 19.82 19.62
N LYS A 204 12.86 19.00 18.89
CA LYS A 204 13.82 18.06 19.47
C LYS A 204 15.07 18.75 20.02
N SER A 205 15.50 19.84 19.40
CA SER A 205 16.69 20.60 19.83
C SER A 205 16.42 21.59 20.96
N GLY A 206 15.17 21.91 21.24
CA GLY A 206 14.75 22.83 22.30
C GLY A 206 14.49 22.16 23.66
N THR A 207 14.77 20.85 23.78
CA THR A 207 14.78 20.07 25.00
C THR A 207 16.20 19.73 25.42
#